data_96cca62a26990f2efb3a915ee62642e1
#
_entry.id   96cca62a26990f2efb3a915ee62642e1
#
_cell.length_a   1.000
_cell.length_b   1.000
_cell.length_c   1.000
_cell.angle_alpha   90.00
_cell.angle_beta   90.00
_cell.angle_gamma   90.00
#
_symmetry.space_group_name_H-M   'P 1'
#
loop_
_entity.id
_entity.type
_entity.pdbx_description
1 polymer ?
#
loop_
_entity_poly.entity_id
_entity_poly.type
_entity_poly.pdbx_seq_one_letter_code
_entity_poly.pdbx_strand_id
1 'polypeptide(L)'
;KESIHTLVIYSFTAVYMLAIIVIERLPGRTGRAYRDAAALLMAVVVLVNVYYANMVYLKLDLQYENASAFYTSLCAQIKDTEGFDENSRLAIIGQQDNLMYIPDELDTELMLGPAHDLVNIYSRENFFRYYLGFDIPFADDAELEKLENDSRVAAMSEYPYYGSGQKIDDYIVVKLG
;
A
#
# COMPACT_ATOMS: atom_id res chain seq x y z
N LYS A 1 13.56 6.51 7.38
CA LYS A 1 13.62 5.08 7.03
C LYS A 1 14.03 5.01 5.58
N GLU A 2 15.22 4.40 5.30
CA GLU A 2 15.69 4.20 3.92
C GLU A 2 14.90 3.04 3.32
N SER A 3 14.18 3.30 2.25
CA SER A 3 13.53 2.25 1.47
C SER A 3 14.59 1.49 0.66
N ILE A 4 14.82 0.24 1.00
CA ILE A 4 15.65 -0.64 0.18
C ILE A 4 14.88 -0.93 -1.10
N HIS A 5 15.36 -0.38 -2.21
CA HIS A 5 14.72 -0.62 -3.51
C HIS A 5 14.80 -2.11 -3.88
N THR A 6 13.71 -2.67 -4.33
CA THR A 6 13.56 -4.08 -4.74
C THR A 6 14.65 -4.51 -5.73
N LEU A 7 15.14 -3.59 -6.58
CA LEU A 7 16.24 -3.79 -7.51
C LEU A 7 17.56 -4.20 -6.83
N VAL A 8 17.81 -3.70 -5.60
CA VAL A 8 19.03 -4.06 -4.86
C VAL A 8 18.98 -5.52 -4.43
N ILE A 9 17.80 -6.04 -4.13
CA ILE A 9 17.60 -7.44 -3.71
C ILE A 9 17.89 -8.40 -4.85
N TYR A 10 17.53 -8.07 -6.08
CA TYR A 10 17.87 -8.89 -7.25
C TYR A 10 19.37 -9.03 -7.46
N SER A 11 20.19 -8.06 -7.03
CA SER A 11 21.65 -8.17 -7.13
C SER A 11 22.23 -9.30 -6.28
N PHE A 12 21.59 -9.66 -5.17
CA PHE A 12 21.99 -10.79 -4.35
C PHE A 12 21.83 -12.14 -5.07
N THR A 13 20.90 -12.24 -6.02
CA THR A 13 20.76 -13.45 -6.85
C THR A 13 22.04 -13.75 -7.62
N ALA A 14 22.73 -12.73 -8.09
CA ALA A 14 24.02 -12.90 -8.79
C ALA A 14 25.12 -13.48 -7.88
N VAL A 15 25.08 -13.12 -6.60
CA VAL A 15 26.03 -13.67 -5.59
C VAL A 15 25.80 -15.17 -5.38
N TYR A 16 24.53 -15.59 -5.30
CA TYR A 16 24.19 -17.01 -5.19
C TYR A 16 24.59 -17.79 -6.44
N MET A 17 24.36 -17.25 -7.63
CA MET A 17 24.79 -17.87 -8.90
C MET A 17 26.31 -18.01 -8.95
N LEU A 18 27.06 -16.99 -8.55
CA LEU A 18 28.52 -17.03 -8.50
C LEU A 18 29.01 -18.11 -7.51
N ALA A 19 28.40 -18.17 -6.32
CA ALA A 19 28.75 -19.18 -5.33
C ALA A 19 28.54 -20.61 -5.84
N ILE A 20 27.43 -20.86 -6.52
CA ILE A 20 27.14 -22.17 -7.16
C ILE A 20 28.21 -22.53 -8.18
N ILE A 21 28.54 -21.60 -9.09
CA ILE A 21 29.55 -21.82 -10.14
C ILE A 21 30.92 -22.13 -9.54
N VAL A 22 31.32 -21.46 -8.45
CA VAL A 22 32.58 -21.70 -7.77
C VAL A 22 32.59 -23.09 -7.13
N ILE A 23 31.52 -23.46 -6.45
CA ILE A 23 31.40 -24.76 -5.76
C ILE A 23 31.38 -25.91 -6.76
N GLU A 24 30.74 -25.78 -7.91
CA GLU A 24 30.71 -26.79 -8.98
C GLU A 24 32.10 -27.11 -9.54
N ARG A 25 33.02 -26.15 -9.52
CA ARG A 25 34.41 -26.31 -10.02
C ARG A 25 35.34 -27.00 -9.03
N LEU A 26 34.90 -27.23 -7.80
CA LEU A 26 35.76 -27.90 -6.80
C LEU A 26 35.92 -29.39 -7.15
N PRO A 27 37.17 -29.87 -7.32
CA PRO A 27 37.42 -31.25 -7.69
C PRO A 27 37.38 -32.22 -6.49
N GLY A 28 37.18 -33.51 -6.78
CA GLY A 28 37.39 -34.59 -5.83
C GLY A 28 36.23 -34.88 -4.89
N ARG A 29 36.51 -35.78 -3.91
CA ARG A 29 35.53 -36.27 -2.95
C ARG A 29 35.04 -35.19 -1.99
N THR A 30 35.93 -34.29 -1.61
CA THR A 30 35.65 -33.11 -0.79
C THR A 30 34.71 -32.12 -1.56
N GLY A 31 34.95 -31.93 -2.85
CA GLY A 31 34.09 -31.11 -3.69
C GLY A 31 32.64 -31.63 -3.79
N ARG A 32 32.45 -32.98 -3.71
CA ARG A 32 31.11 -33.55 -3.69
C ARG A 32 30.35 -33.19 -2.42
N ALA A 33 31.01 -33.34 -1.25
CA ALA A 33 30.42 -33.00 0.05
C ALA A 33 30.01 -31.49 0.12
N TYR A 34 30.86 -30.61 -0.44
CA TYR A 34 30.51 -29.16 -0.51
C TYR A 34 29.36 -28.90 -1.44
N ARG A 35 29.25 -29.60 -2.57
CA ARG A 35 28.10 -29.46 -3.47
C ARG A 35 26.80 -29.91 -2.82
N ASP A 36 26.80 -31.05 -2.14
CA ASP A 36 25.63 -31.59 -1.45
C ASP A 36 25.16 -30.62 -0.33
N ALA A 37 26.13 -30.12 0.45
CA ALA A 37 25.84 -29.12 1.49
C ALA A 37 25.33 -27.80 0.93
N ALA A 38 25.88 -27.32 -0.18
CA ALA A 38 25.41 -26.11 -0.85
C ALA A 38 24.02 -26.30 -1.45
N ALA A 39 23.75 -27.46 -2.05
CA ALA A 39 22.42 -27.77 -2.55
C ALA A 39 21.36 -27.78 -1.45
N LEU A 40 21.68 -28.37 -0.30
CA LEU A 40 20.81 -28.35 0.87
C LEU A 40 20.57 -26.93 1.39
N LEU A 41 21.64 -26.14 1.52
CA LEU A 41 21.54 -24.74 1.93
C LEU A 41 20.67 -23.92 0.97
N MET A 42 20.89 -24.08 -0.32
CA MET A 42 20.07 -23.39 -1.35
C MET A 42 18.61 -23.83 -1.30
N ALA A 43 18.32 -25.11 -1.06
CA ALA A 43 16.95 -25.58 -0.88
C ALA A 43 16.27 -24.88 0.32
N VAL A 44 16.99 -24.74 1.44
CA VAL A 44 16.47 -24.00 2.61
C VAL A 44 16.25 -22.53 2.27
N VAL A 45 17.20 -21.88 1.60
CA VAL A 45 17.05 -20.47 1.16
C VAL A 45 15.83 -20.30 0.26
N VAL A 46 15.61 -21.19 -0.70
CA VAL A 46 14.43 -21.15 -1.59
C VAL A 46 13.15 -21.32 -0.77
N LEU A 47 13.07 -22.29 0.13
CA LEU A 47 11.89 -22.51 0.96
C LEU A 47 11.56 -21.28 1.83
N VAL A 48 12.58 -20.67 2.44
CA VAL A 48 12.41 -19.46 3.23
C VAL A 48 11.91 -18.31 2.36
N ASN A 49 12.47 -18.12 1.17
CA ASN A 49 12.00 -17.08 0.26
C ASN A 49 10.56 -17.32 -0.22
N VAL A 50 10.18 -18.57 -0.51
CA VAL A 50 8.79 -18.91 -0.86
C VAL A 50 7.84 -18.60 0.30
N TYR A 51 8.23 -18.93 1.53
CA TYR A 51 7.45 -18.61 2.71
C TYR A 51 7.23 -17.10 2.84
N TYR A 52 8.31 -16.29 2.80
CA TYR A 52 8.20 -14.84 2.88
C TYR A 52 7.41 -14.24 1.71
N ALA A 53 7.58 -14.74 0.49
CA ALA A 53 6.80 -14.29 -0.66
C ALA A 53 5.29 -14.50 -0.43
N ASN A 54 4.90 -15.68 0.06
CA ASN A 54 3.50 -15.96 0.37
C ASN A 54 2.95 -15.01 1.47
N MET A 55 3.74 -14.71 2.49
CA MET A 55 3.34 -13.77 3.54
C MET A 55 3.16 -12.35 2.98
N VAL A 56 4.06 -11.89 2.10
CA VAL A 56 3.94 -10.58 1.43
C VAL A 56 2.70 -10.53 0.55
N TYR A 57 2.43 -11.58 -0.23
CA TYR A 57 1.21 -11.66 -1.05
C TYR A 57 -0.06 -11.62 -0.19
N LEU A 58 -0.09 -12.36 0.91
CA LEU A 58 -1.23 -12.33 1.84
C LEU A 58 -1.43 -10.93 2.43
N LYS A 59 -0.34 -10.26 2.82
CA LYS A 59 -0.41 -8.88 3.32
C LYS A 59 -0.98 -7.93 2.26
N LEU A 60 -0.50 -8.01 1.03
CA LEU A 60 -0.97 -7.17 -0.08
C LEU A 60 -2.45 -7.43 -0.41
N ASP A 61 -2.87 -8.69 -0.38
CA ASP A 61 -4.26 -9.07 -0.63
C ASP A 61 -5.20 -8.50 0.43
N LEU A 62 -4.87 -8.65 1.70
CA LEU A 62 -5.59 -8.03 2.81
C LEU A 62 -5.63 -6.51 2.69
N GLN A 63 -4.51 -5.88 2.32
CA GLN A 63 -4.46 -4.44 2.09
C GLN A 63 -5.38 -4.00 0.96
N TYR A 64 -5.43 -4.76 -0.13
CA TYR A 64 -6.30 -4.48 -1.25
C TYR A 64 -7.79 -4.60 -0.88
N GLU A 65 -8.17 -5.69 -0.21
CA GLU A 65 -9.55 -5.91 0.22
C GLU A 65 -10.03 -4.79 1.16
N ASN A 66 -9.22 -4.43 2.14
CA ASN A 66 -9.57 -3.36 3.08
C ASN A 66 -9.63 -1.98 2.42
N ALA A 67 -8.66 -1.64 1.57
CA ALA A 67 -8.68 -0.39 0.82
C ALA A 67 -9.93 -0.33 -0.08
N SER A 68 -10.27 -1.41 -0.76
CA SER A 68 -11.47 -1.51 -1.60
C SER A 68 -12.74 -1.31 -0.79
N ALA A 69 -12.87 -1.97 0.35
CA ALA A 69 -14.03 -1.84 1.24
C ALA A 69 -14.16 -0.41 1.77
N PHE A 70 -13.05 0.17 2.24
CA PHE A 70 -13.04 1.54 2.77
C PHE A 70 -13.44 2.57 1.71
N TYR A 71 -12.76 2.58 0.57
CA TYR A 71 -13.02 3.57 -0.46
C TYR A 71 -14.39 3.36 -1.14
N THR A 72 -14.90 2.14 -1.20
CA THR A 72 -16.28 1.89 -1.64
C THR A 72 -17.28 2.52 -0.69
N SER A 73 -17.08 2.35 0.62
CA SER A 73 -17.93 2.98 1.64
C SER A 73 -17.83 4.50 1.59
N LEU A 74 -16.62 5.02 1.42
CA LEU A 74 -16.36 6.45 1.28
C LEU A 74 -17.07 7.04 0.04
N CYS A 75 -16.99 6.35 -1.11
CA CYS A 75 -17.74 6.75 -2.32
C CYS A 75 -19.24 6.78 -2.12
N ALA A 76 -19.80 5.82 -1.38
CA ALA A 76 -21.22 5.82 -1.06
C ALA A 76 -21.59 7.04 -0.22
N GLN A 77 -20.80 7.37 0.79
CA GLN A 77 -21.01 8.56 1.62
C GLN A 77 -20.86 9.87 0.82
N ILE A 78 -19.87 9.96 -0.08
CA ILE A 78 -19.69 11.12 -0.95
C ILE A 78 -20.97 11.35 -1.79
N LYS A 79 -21.51 10.29 -2.38
CA LYS A 79 -22.75 10.37 -3.20
C LYS A 79 -23.98 10.71 -2.37
N ASP A 80 -24.02 10.34 -1.10
CA ASP A 80 -25.11 10.63 -0.17
C ASP A 80 -24.98 12.02 0.49
N THR A 81 -23.88 12.72 0.25
CA THR A 81 -23.68 14.07 0.78
C THR A 81 -24.70 15.04 0.18
N GLU A 82 -25.37 15.81 1.05
CA GLU A 82 -26.35 16.80 0.61
C GLU A 82 -25.74 17.81 -0.37
N GLY A 83 -26.37 17.97 -1.53
CA GLY A 83 -25.89 18.83 -2.60
C GLY A 83 -24.80 18.23 -3.47
N PHE A 84 -24.57 16.92 -3.39
CA PHE A 84 -23.68 16.22 -4.32
C PHE A 84 -24.14 16.45 -5.76
N ASP A 85 -23.18 16.78 -6.62
CA ASP A 85 -23.33 16.92 -8.06
C ASP A 85 -22.10 16.28 -8.73
N GLU A 86 -22.29 15.57 -9.84
CA GLU A 86 -21.22 14.94 -10.61
C GLU A 86 -20.17 15.94 -11.14
N ASN A 87 -20.54 17.23 -11.22
CA ASN A 87 -19.63 18.31 -11.59
C ASN A 87 -18.89 18.92 -10.38
N SER A 88 -19.25 18.53 -9.16
CA SER A 88 -18.53 18.98 -7.96
C SER A 88 -17.12 18.43 -7.95
N ARG A 89 -16.20 19.14 -7.28
CA ARG A 89 -14.83 18.67 -7.09
C ARG A 89 -14.70 18.01 -5.72
N LEU A 90 -13.95 16.93 -5.64
CA LEU A 90 -13.75 16.18 -4.41
C LEU A 90 -12.48 16.66 -3.68
N ALA A 91 -12.63 17.05 -2.44
CA ALA A 91 -11.55 17.36 -1.54
C ALA A 91 -11.53 16.36 -0.37
N ILE A 92 -10.49 15.55 -0.27
CA ILE A 92 -10.29 14.62 0.85
C ILE A 92 -9.20 15.20 1.74
N ILE A 93 -9.55 15.61 2.93
CA ILE A 93 -8.68 16.25 3.90
C ILE A 93 -8.32 15.26 5.02
N GLY A 94 -7.05 15.21 5.36
CA GLY A 94 -6.51 14.25 6.30
C GLY A 94 -6.07 12.94 5.67
N GLN A 95 -5.47 12.12 6.49
CA GLN A 95 -5.07 10.74 6.16
C GLN A 95 -5.66 9.84 7.21
N GLN A 96 -6.24 8.74 6.77
CA GLN A 96 -6.61 7.72 7.71
C GLN A 96 -5.40 6.82 7.93
N ASP A 97 -4.75 7.00 9.06
CA ASP A 97 -3.72 6.09 9.53
C ASP A 97 -4.40 4.81 10.05
N ASN A 98 -3.85 3.67 9.66
CA ASN A 98 -4.31 2.34 10.12
C ASN A 98 -5.74 1.94 9.70
N LEU A 99 -6.05 2.05 8.41
CA LEU A 99 -7.27 1.44 7.83
C LEU A 99 -7.39 -0.06 8.11
N MET A 100 -6.34 -0.69 8.64
CA MET A 100 -6.23 -2.13 8.66
C MET A 100 -5.65 -2.66 9.95
N TYR A 101 -6.36 -3.62 10.51
CA TYR A 101 -5.71 -4.61 11.35
C TYR A 101 -4.89 -5.56 10.43
N ILE A 102 -3.58 -5.43 10.47
CA ILE A 102 -2.67 -6.42 9.93
C ILE A 102 -2.22 -7.26 11.12
N PRO A 103 -2.35 -8.60 11.07
CA PRO A 103 -1.78 -9.46 12.10
C PRO A 103 -0.30 -9.16 12.31
N ASP A 104 0.16 -9.12 13.56
CA ASP A 104 1.56 -8.80 13.91
C ASP A 104 2.57 -9.67 13.16
N GLU A 105 2.19 -10.92 12.84
CA GLU A 105 3.00 -11.85 12.07
C GLU A 105 3.26 -11.39 10.63
N LEU A 106 2.35 -10.58 10.07
CA LEU A 106 2.46 -10.00 8.74
C LEU A 106 3.06 -8.60 8.75
N ASP A 107 3.10 -7.94 9.90
CA ASP A 107 3.65 -6.58 10.04
C ASP A 107 5.10 -6.58 10.50
N THR A 108 5.92 -7.43 9.89
CA THR A 108 7.35 -7.49 10.18
C THR A 108 8.13 -6.47 9.35
N GLU A 109 9.15 -5.84 9.95
CA GLU A 109 10.05 -4.90 9.25
C GLU A 109 10.80 -5.52 8.06
N LEU A 110 10.90 -6.83 8.03
CA LEU A 110 11.54 -7.61 6.95
C LEU A 110 10.64 -7.77 5.73
N MET A 111 9.35 -7.48 5.83
CA MET A 111 8.46 -7.58 4.68
C MET A 111 8.58 -6.34 3.80
N LEU A 112 9.14 -6.55 2.63
CA LEU A 112 9.16 -5.56 1.56
C LEU A 112 7.74 -5.41 1.02
N GLY A 113 7.25 -4.21 1.09
CA GLY A 113 5.91 -3.84 0.63
C GLY A 113 5.60 -2.43 1.14
N PRO A 114 4.51 -1.82 0.74
CA PRO A 114 4.09 -0.58 1.37
C PRO A 114 3.93 -0.84 2.87
N ALA A 115 4.72 -0.12 3.65
CA ALA A 115 4.70 -0.25 5.11
C ALA A 115 3.35 0.17 5.71
N HIS A 116 2.56 0.86 4.92
CA HIS A 116 1.28 1.45 5.26
C HIS A 116 0.28 1.25 4.11
N ASP A 117 -0.64 2.15 3.92
CA ASP A 117 -1.75 2.00 3.00
C ASP A 117 -1.35 1.70 1.55
N LEU A 118 -2.05 0.75 0.94
CA LEU A 118 -1.92 0.43 -0.48
C LEU A 118 -2.23 1.65 -1.36
N VAL A 119 -3.20 2.46 -0.91
CA VAL A 119 -3.64 3.68 -1.58
C VAL A 119 -3.13 4.89 -0.82
N ASN A 120 -2.12 5.54 -1.34
CA ASN A 120 -1.59 6.78 -0.82
C ASN A 120 -2.20 8.00 -1.54
N ILE A 121 -1.85 9.20 -1.09
CA ILE A 121 -2.36 10.47 -1.65
C ILE A 121 -2.15 10.59 -3.17
N TYR A 122 -1.04 10.04 -3.70
CA TYR A 122 -0.71 10.11 -5.14
C TYR A 122 -1.47 9.09 -5.98
N SER A 123 -1.85 7.95 -5.39
CA SER A 123 -2.57 6.88 -6.09
C SER A 123 -4.09 6.95 -5.89
N ARG A 124 -4.56 7.77 -4.96
CA ARG A 124 -5.97 7.86 -4.54
C ARG A 124 -6.89 8.19 -5.71
N GLU A 125 -6.60 9.24 -6.47
CA GLU A 125 -7.41 9.63 -7.63
C GLU A 125 -7.51 8.49 -8.66
N ASN A 126 -6.39 7.85 -8.98
CA ASN A 126 -6.37 6.72 -9.90
C ASN A 126 -7.14 5.52 -9.36
N PHE A 127 -7.11 5.29 -8.05
CA PHE A 127 -7.87 4.22 -7.41
C PHE A 127 -9.39 4.48 -7.53
N PHE A 128 -9.85 5.69 -7.25
CA PHE A 128 -11.24 6.10 -7.43
C PHE A 128 -11.69 5.92 -8.88
N ARG A 129 -10.92 6.45 -9.83
CA ARG A 129 -11.26 6.43 -11.25
C ARG A 129 -11.24 5.03 -11.86
N TYR A 130 -10.15 4.30 -11.69
CA TYR A 130 -9.94 3.04 -12.43
C TYR A 130 -10.42 1.79 -11.69
N TYR A 131 -10.40 1.78 -10.36
CA TYR A 131 -10.83 0.61 -9.59
C TYR A 131 -12.28 0.71 -9.12
N LEU A 132 -12.71 1.90 -8.70
CA LEU A 132 -14.07 2.09 -8.21
C LEU A 132 -15.03 2.60 -9.29
N GLY A 133 -14.53 3.01 -10.46
CA GLY A 133 -15.34 3.59 -11.54
C GLY A 133 -16.00 4.90 -11.13
N PHE A 134 -15.40 5.62 -10.18
CA PHE A 134 -15.90 6.89 -9.67
C PHE A 134 -15.03 8.03 -10.20
N ASP A 135 -15.43 8.58 -11.35
CA ASP A 135 -14.69 9.64 -12.04
C ASP A 135 -15.21 11.00 -11.61
N ILE A 136 -14.67 11.52 -10.53
CA ILE A 136 -14.92 12.87 -10.03
C ILE A 136 -13.62 13.65 -10.03
N PRO A 137 -13.59 14.93 -10.45
CA PRO A 137 -12.38 15.72 -10.41
C PRO A 137 -11.97 16.01 -8.96
N PHE A 138 -10.68 15.82 -8.65
CA PHE A 138 -10.13 16.15 -7.34
C PHE A 138 -9.71 17.62 -7.25
N ALA A 139 -9.77 18.17 -6.05
CA ALA A 139 -9.17 19.45 -5.71
C ALA A 139 -7.64 19.37 -5.85
N ASP A 140 -7.04 20.44 -6.34
CA ASP A 140 -5.58 20.54 -6.39
C ASP A 140 -4.97 20.89 -5.03
N ASP A 141 -3.63 20.81 -4.92
CA ASP A 141 -2.91 21.02 -3.66
C ASP A 141 -3.17 22.42 -3.06
N ALA A 142 -3.27 23.46 -3.91
CA ALA A 142 -3.53 24.82 -3.45
C ALA A 142 -4.97 25.03 -2.95
N GLU A 143 -5.91 24.29 -3.52
CA GLU A 143 -7.31 24.26 -3.09
C GLU A 143 -7.46 23.46 -1.80
N LEU A 144 -6.76 22.33 -1.69
CA LEU A 144 -6.72 21.54 -0.45
C LEU A 144 -6.17 22.35 0.71
N GLU A 145 -5.07 23.09 0.53
CA GLU A 145 -4.48 23.94 1.55
C GLU A 145 -5.46 25.03 2.04
N LYS A 146 -6.26 25.61 1.12
CA LYS A 146 -7.29 26.60 1.49
C LYS A 146 -8.41 25.96 2.30
N LEU A 147 -8.86 24.77 1.89
CA LEU A 147 -9.93 24.05 2.57
C LEU A 147 -9.49 23.55 3.96
N GLU A 148 -8.27 23.10 4.12
CA GLU A 148 -7.71 22.70 5.42
C GLU A 148 -7.72 23.85 6.45
N ASN A 149 -7.52 25.09 5.98
CA ASN A 149 -7.57 26.29 6.82
C ASN A 149 -8.98 26.88 6.96
N ASP A 150 -10.02 26.29 6.35
CA ASP A 150 -11.40 26.77 6.46
C ASP A 150 -12.01 26.34 7.80
N SER A 151 -12.59 27.31 8.52
CA SER A 151 -13.24 27.05 9.80
C SER A 151 -14.42 26.10 9.71
N ARG A 152 -15.09 26.01 8.55
CA ARG A 152 -16.18 25.08 8.29
C ARG A 152 -15.65 23.63 8.29
N VAL A 153 -14.50 23.41 7.66
CA VAL A 153 -13.81 22.09 7.63
C VAL A 153 -13.28 21.72 9.00
N ALA A 154 -12.73 22.70 9.74
CA ALA A 154 -12.26 22.44 11.10
C ALA A 154 -13.38 21.97 12.03
N ALA A 155 -14.62 22.44 11.80
CA ALA A 155 -15.82 22.05 12.57
C ALA A 155 -16.43 20.70 12.14
N MET A 156 -16.00 20.12 11.01
CA MET A 156 -16.53 18.84 10.52
C MET A 156 -16.10 17.68 11.43
N SER A 157 -17.00 16.70 11.54
CA SER A 157 -16.63 15.40 12.12
C SER A 157 -15.66 14.67 11.21
N GLU A 158 -14.94 13.73 11.79
CA GLU A 158 -14.05 12.84 11.03
C GLU A 158 -14.80 11.59 10.57
N TYR A 159 -14.42 11.08 9.40
CA TYR A 159 -14.96 9.81 8.89
C TYR A 159 -14.63 8.67 9.89
N PRO A 160 -15.55 7.75 10.18
CA PRO A 160 -16.85 7.51 9.50
C PRO A 160 -18.06 8.21 10.14
N TYR A 161 -17.86 9.19 11.00
CA TYR A 161 -18.98 9.81 11.72
C TYR A 161 -19.84 10.69 10.80
N TYR A 162 -21.12 10.82 11.17
CA TYR A 162 -22.04 11.71 10.48
C TYR A 162 -21.49 13.15 10.44
N GLY A 163 -21.59 13.79 9.27
CA GLY A 163 -21.06 15.14 9.07
C GLY A 163 -19.61 15.21 8.64
N SER A 164 -18.95 14.06 8.39
CA SER A 164 -17.60 14.01 7.83
C SER A 164 -17.54 14.31 6.32
N GLY A 165 -18.68 14.28 5.64
CA GLY A 165 -18.86 14.71 4.25
C GLY A 165 -19.79 15.91 4.19
N GLN A 166 -19.34 17.03 3.61
CA GLN A 166 -20.16 18.24 3.44
C GLN A 166 -19.84 18.92 2.11
N LYS A 167 -20.87 19.58 1.53
CA LYS A 167 -20.63 20.49 0.41
C LYS A 167 -20.19 21.85 0.94
N ILE A 168 -19.01 22.28 0.53
CA ILE A 168 -18.44 23.59 0.86
C ILE A 168 -18.12 24.28 -0.46
N ASP A 169 -18.86 25.30 -0.79
CA ASP A 169 -18.81 25.99 -2.08
C ASP A 169 -19.00 25.01 -3.26
N ASP A 170 -18.03 24.85 -4.15
CA ASP A 170 -18.06 23.91 -5.28
C ASP A 170 -17.43 22.54 -4.97
N TYR A 171 -17.02 22.34 -3.73
CA TYR A 171 -16.32 21.12 -3.31
C TYR A 171 -17.22 20.22 -2.46
N ILE A 172 -17.14 18.94 -2.70
CA ILE A 172 -17.54 17.92 -1.73
C ILE A 172 -16.31 17.63 -0.88
N VAL A 173 -16.34 18.09 0.34
CA VAL A 173 -15.23 17.92 1.29
C VAL A 173 -15.51 16.72 2.17
N VAL A 174 -14.53 15.82 2.28
CA VAL A 174 -14.55 14.71 3.23
C VAL A 174 -13.34 14.82 4.15
N LYS A 175 -13.62 14.82 5.46
CA LYS A 175 -12.57 14.87 6.48
C LYS A 175 -12.29 13.45 6.99
N LEU A 176 -11.06 13.00 6.79
CA LEU A 176 -10.52 11.77 7.39
C LEU A 176 -9.87 12.08 8.73
N GLY A 177 -9.83 11.14 9.64
CA GLY A 177 -9.21 11.25 10.97
C GLY A 177 -7.76 10.82 10.98
#